data_0988a5f709a00693992fe29bb1e59ae6
#
_entry.id   0988a5f709a00693992fe29bb1e59ae6
#
_cell.length_a   1.000
_cell.length_b   1.000
_cell.length_c   1.000
_cell.angle_alpha   90.00
_cell.angle_beta   90.00
_cell.angle_gamma   90.00
#
_symmetry.space_group_name_H-M   'P 1'
#
loop_
_entity.id
_entity.type
_entity.pdbx_description
1 polymer ?
#
loop_
_entity_poly.entity_id
_entity_poly.type
_entity_poly.pdbx_seq_one_letter_code
_entity_poly.pdbx_strand_id
1 'polypeptide(L)'
;MKNNMNQQPTIFIDIDDVLVCSRQHFAKKLHPKYMTAPFDSKCVKVLNEILSTAKPLIILTSDWKLRFKLDVINEIFKYNGIADVVFDYTPDFWGTQFTKLQDADMCRGFEVLKYIHQYQIERYAAVDDLDLNPWLIDHFVRCTHSTEGLKQSNVKEKILKILM
;
A
#
# COMPACT_ATOMS: atom_id res chain seq x y z
N MET A 1 -20.98 8.80 1.11
CA MET A 1 -20.39 7.46 1.27
C MET A 1 -19.18 7.39 2.22
N LYS A 2 -18.63 8.51 2.73
CA LYS A 2 -17.44 8.49 3.62
C LYS A 2 -17.76 8.33 5.14
N ASN A 3 -19.04 8.30 5.55
CA ASN A 3 -19.43 8.34 6.97
C ASN A 3 -19.30 7.00 7.74
N ASN A 4 -18.86 5.91 7.11
CA ASN A 4 -18.72 4.60 7.77
C ASN A 4 -17.28 4.05 7.68
N MET A 5 -16.29 4.86 7.29
CA MET A 5 -14.90 4.39 7.14
C MET A 5 -14.24 4.06 8.48
N ASN A 6 -14.67 4.71 9.57
CA ASN A 6 -14.09 4.52 10.90
C ASN A 6 -14.28 3.10 11.46
N GLN A 7 -15.31 2.38 11.04
CA GLN A 7 -15.61 1.03 11.54
C GLN A 7 -15.06 -0.10 10.67
N GLN A 8 -14.71 0.19 9.40
CA GLN A 8 -14.18 -0.81 8.48
C GLN A 8 -12.66 -0.90 8.62
N PRO A 9 -12.07 -2.11 8.70
CA PRO A 9 -10.63 -2.25 8.66
C PRO A 9 -10.05 -1.57 7.42
N THR A 10 -8.89 -0.96 7.55
CA THR A 10 -8.24 -0.23 6.45
C THR A 10 -6.81 -0.73 6.30
N ILE A 11 -6.39 -1.02 5.08
CA ILE A 11 -5.00 -1.30 4.76
C ILE A 11 -4.41 -0.14 3.94
N PHE A 12 -3.37 0.49 4.48
CA PHE A 12 -2.52 1.42 3.76
C PHE A 12 -1.40 0.64 3.11
N ILE A 13 -1.27 0.71 1.79
CA ILE A 13 -0.34 -0.15 1.06
C ILE A 13 0.48 0.63 0.04
N ASP A 14 1.80 0.36 0.03
CA ASP A 14 2.69 0.76 -1.05
C ASP A 14 2.72 -0.27 -2.17
N ILE A 15 3.30 0.07 -3.31
CA ILE A 15 3.41 -0.79 -4.50
C ILE A 15 4.85 -1.26 -4.71
N ASP A 16 5.80 -0.32 -4.81
CA ASP A 16 7.19 -0.65 -5.11
C ASP A 16 7.82 -1.38 -3.91
N ASP A 17 8.58 -2.43 -4.16
CA ASP A 17 9.17 -3.33 -3.16
C ASP A 17 8.17 -3.97 -2.16
N VAL A 18 6.86 -3.76 -2.35
CA VAL A 18 5.75 -4.43 -1.63
C VAL A 18 4.99 -5.38 -2.56
N LEU A 19 4.43 -4.89 -3.66
CA LEU A 19 3.72 -5.68 -4.68
C LEU A 19 4.57 -5.89 -5.94
N VAL A 20 5.35 -4.89 -6.33
CA VAL A 20 6.36 -4.94 -7.39
C VAL A 20 7.70 -5.19 -6.74
N CYS A 21 8.11 -6.46 -6.64
CA CYS A 21 9.41 -6.79 -6.09
C CYS A 21 10.55 -6.44 -7.07
N SER A 22 11.77 -6.30 -6.59
CA SER A 22 12.93 -5.84 -7.39
C SER A 22 13.14 -6.60 -8.71
N ARG A 23 12.77 -7.88 -8.78
CA ARG A 23 12.85 -8.68 -10.02
C ARG A 23 11.87 -8.22 -11.10
N GLN A 24 10.69 -7.71 -10.71
CA GLN A 24 9.65 -7.26 -11.63
C GLN A 24 10.03 -5.95 -12.33
N HIS A 25 10.88 -5.12 -11.73
CA HIS A 25 11.40 -3.90 -12.38
C HIS A 25 12.18 -4.19 -13.68
N PHE A 26 12.73 -5.42 -13.80
CA PHE A 26 13.42 -5.89 -15.01
C PHE A 26 12.56 -6.81 -15.89
N ALA A 27 11.26 -6.89 -15.63
CA ALA A 27 10.36 -7.74 -16.39
C ALA A 27 10.27 -7.28 -17.86
N LYS A 28 10.40 -8.22 -18.80
CA LYS A 28 10.24 -7.93 -20.23
C LYS A 28 8.80 -7.63 -20.62
N LYS A 29 7.81 -8.13 -19.85
CA LYS A 29 6.39 -7.95 -20.12
C LYS A 29 5.83 -6.92 -19.14
N LEU A 30 5.71 -5.70 -19.61
CA LEU A 30 5.06 -4.60 -18.88
C LEU A 30 3.55 -4.59 -19.13
N HIS A 31 2.83 -3.81 -18.34
CA HIS A 31 1.41 -3.55 -18.60
C HIS A 31 1.22 -2.92 -19.99
N PRO A 32 0.33 -3.47 -20.85
CA PRO A 32 0.28 -3.10 -22.27
C PRO A 32 -0.12 -1.64 -22.51
N LYS A 33 -0.90 -1.05 -21.62
CA LYS A 33 -1.38 0.34 -21.75
C LYS A 33 -0.57 1.35 -20.94
N TYR A 34 -0.14 0.98 -19.73
CA TYR A 34 0.48 1.92 -18.80
C TYR A 34 2.00 1.73 -18.63
N MET A 35 2.55 0.70 -19.26
CA MET A 35 3.98 0.37 -19.24
C MET A 35 4.56 0.21 -17.82
N THR A 36 3.71 -0.18 -16.85
CA THR A 36 4.14 -0.45 -15.49
C THR A 36 4.67 -1.87 -15.34
N ALA A 37 5.58 -2.08 -14.39
CA ALA A 37 6.05 -3.40 -14.02
C ALA A 37 4.88 -4.28 -13.50
N PRO A 38 4.89 -5.60 -13.77
CA PRO A 38 3.87 -6.50 -13.24
C PRO A 38 4.05 -6.68 -11.73
N PHE A 39 2.95 -6.86 -11.02
CA PHE A 39 3.00 -7.27 -9.61
C PHE A 39 3.53 -8.69 -9.48
N ASP A 40 4.25 -8.98 -8.41
CA ASP A 40 4.67 -10.34 -8.10
C ASP A 40 3.45 -11.21 -7.76
N SER A 41 3.26 -12.30 -8.49
CA SER A 41 2.07 -13.15 -8.37
C SER A 41 1.89 -13.75 -6.96
N LYS A 42 2.98 -13.97 -6.22
CA LYS A 42 2.90 -14.45 -4.84
C LYS A 42 2.51 -13.34 -3.88
N CYS A 43 2.98 -12.09 -4.12
CA CYS A 43 2.51 -10.93 -3.36
C CYS A 43 1.03 -10.65 -3.63
N VAL A 44 0.58 -10.75 -4.89
CA VAL A 44 -0.85 -10.66 -5.25
C VAL A 44 -1.68 -11.71 -4.52
N LYS A 45 -1.22 -12.97 -4.47
CA LYS A 45 -1.90 -14.04 -3.73
C LYS A 45 -2.04 -13.68 -2.25
N VAL A 46 -0.95 -13.23 -1.60
CA VAL A 46 -0.96 -12.83 -0.19
C VAL A 46 -1.93 -11.68 0.05
N LEU A 47 -1.93 -10.65 -0.80
CA LEU A 47 -2.88 -9.54 -0.67
C LEU A 47 -4.32 -10.03 -0.79
N ASN A 48 -4.63 -10.85 -1.79
CA ASN A 48 -5.98 -11.39 -1.95
C ASN A 48 -6.43 -12.25 -0.75
N GLU A 49 -5.53 -12.98 -0.10
CA GLU A 49 -5.82 -13.70 1.14
C GLU A 49 -6.14 -12.74 2.30
N ILE A 50 -5.42 -11.62 2.43
CA ILE A 50 -5.71 -10.57 3.41
C ILE A 50 -7.08 -9.94 3.13
N LEU A 51 -7.34 -9.59 1.87
CA LEU A 51 -8.60 -8.97 1.43
C LEU A 51 -9.81 -9.88 1.69
N SER A 52 -9.68 -11.18 1.42
CA SER A 52 -10.77 -12.14 1.67
C SER A 52 -11.03 -12.38 3.16
N THR A 53 -9.99 -12.29 4.00
CA THR A 53 -10.06 -12.60 5.43
C THR A 53 -10.55 -11.42 6.26
N ALA A 54 -9.87 -10.27 6.17
CA ALA A 54 -10.15 -9.08 6.98
C ALA A 54 -11.09 -8.07 6.29
N LYS A 55 -11.25 -8.17 4.97
CA LYS A 55 -12.08 -7.28 4.13
C LYS A 55 -11.79 -5.79 4.36
N PRO A 56 -10.51 -5.37 4.37
CA PRO A 56 -10.16 -3.99 4.59
C PRO A 56 -10.47 -3.13 3.36
N LEU A 57 -10.71 -1.83 3.58
CA LEU A 57 -10.57 -0.84 2.51
C LEU A 57 -9.09 -0.70 2.13
N ILE A 58 -8.79 -0.63 0.84
CA ILE A 58 -7.43 -0.41 0.35
C ILE A 58 -7.23 1.08 0.15
N ILE A 59 -6.27 1.66 0.88
CA ILE A 59 -5.81 3.03 0.69
C ILE A 59 -4.37 2.99 0.18
N LEU A 60 -4.15 3.58 -1.00
CA LEU A 60 -2.82 3.59 -1.60
C LEU A 60 -1.95 4.68 -0.97
N THR A 61 -0.72 4.30 -0.59
CA THR A 61 0.30 5.23 -0.09
C THR A 61 1.38 5.52 -1.12
N SER A 62 1.54 4.66 -2.10
CA SER A 62 2.59 4.68 -3.13
C SER A 62 2.66 5.97 -3.93
N ASP A 63 3.87 6.34 -4.35
CA ASP A 63 4.11 7.47 -5.27
C ASP A 63 3.48 7.27 -6.66
N TRP A 64 2.95 6.09 -6.95
CA TRP A 64 2.13 5.87 -8.14
C TRP A 64 0.90 6.79 -8.19
N LYS A 65 0.39 7.25 -7.04
CA LYS A 65 -0.68 8.27 -6.95
C LYS A 65 -0.33 9.59 -7.64
N LEU A 66 0.97 9.93 -7.74
CA LEU A 66 1.46 11.14 -8.41
C LEU A 66 1.43 11.00 -9.95
N ARG A 67 1.43 9.77 -10.46
CA ARG A 67 1.50 9.45 -11.88
C ARG A 67 0.16 9.04 -12.48
N PHE A 68 -0.69 8.41 -11.68
CA PHE A 68 -1.91 7.77 -12.14
C PHE A 68 -3.12 8.20 -11.30
N LYS A 69 -4.24 8.45 -11.99
CA LYS A 69 -5.54 8.63 -11.34
C LYS A 69 -6.04 7.31 -10.75
N LEU A 70 -6.99 7.39 -9.83
CA LEU A 70 -7.51 6.25 -9.10
C LEU A 70 -8.13 5.17 -10.01
N ASP A 71 -8.84 5.57 -11.05
CA ASP A 71 -9.41 4.66 -12.05
C ASP A 71 -8.33 3.87 -12.79
N VAL A 72 -7.22 4.52 -13.14
CA VAL A 72 -6.06 3.88 -13.79
C VAL A 72 -5.37 2.92 -12.82
N ILE A 73 -5.18 3.30 -11.56
CA ILE A 73 -4.65 2.41 -10.51
C ILE A 73 -5.52 1.15 -10.41
N ASN A 74 -6.84 1.32 -10.40
CA ASN A 74 -7.77 0.21 -10.33
C ASN A 74 -7.73 -0.70 -11.58
N GLU A 75 -7.53 -0.13 -12.77
CA GLU A 75 -7.26 -0.94 -13.98
C GLU A 75 -5.98 -1.78 -13.83
N ILE A 76 -4.91 -1.19 -13.29
CA ILE A 76 -3.63 -1.87 -13.08
C ILE A 76 -3.77 -2.97 -12.01
N PHE A 77 -4.45 -2.71 -10.90
CA PHE A 77 -4.72 -3.69 -9.84
C PHE A 77 -5.50 -4.89 -10.41
N LYS A 78 -6.58 -4.61 -11.12
CA LYS A 78 -7.39 -5.65 -11.78
C LYS A 78 -6.57 -6.46 -12.79
N TYR A 79 -5.75 -5.81 -13.62
CA TYR A 79 -4.89 -6.50 -14.60
C TYR A 79 -3.90 -7.45 -13.93
N ASN A 80 -3.40 -7.10 -12.75
CA ASN A 80 -2.50 -7.92 -11.96
C ASN A 80 -3.21 -8.96 -11.08
N GLY A 81 -4.54 -9.03 -11.12
CA GLY A 81 -5.32 -10.06 -10.42
C GLY A 81 -5.64 -9.75 -8.96
N ILE A 82 -5.60 -8.46 -8.55
CA ILE A 82 -6.11 -8.06 -7.25
C ILE A 82 -7.64 -8.17 -7.25
N ALA A 83 -8.19 -8.79 -6.20
CA ALA A 83 -9.61 -9.14 -6.13
C ALA A 83 -10.53 -7.98 -5.73
N ASP A 84 -9.96 -6.88 -5.26
CA ASP A 84 -10.70 -5.71 -4.79
C ASP A 84 -10.13 -4.42 -5.42
N VAL A 85 -10.75 -3.29 -5.13
CA VAL A 85 -10.39 -1.99 -5.69
C VAL A 85 -9.70 -1.13 -4.64
N VAL A 86 -8.75 -0.32 -5.08
CA VAL A 86 -8.23 0.79 -4.28
C VAL A 86 -9.35 1.80 -4.11
N PHE A 87 -9.71 2.07 -2.86
CA PHE A 87 -10.82 2.96 -2.50
C PHE A 87 -10.42 4.44 -2.62
N ASP A 88 -9.20 4.77 -2.17
CA ASP A 88 -8.67 6.13 -2.17
C ASP A 88 -7.13 6.07 -2.07
N TYR A 89 -6.49 7.23 -2.04
CA TYR A 89 -5.06 7.35 -1.75
C TYR A 89 -4.79 8.46 -0.73
N THR A 90 -3.66 8.34 -0.03
CA THR A 90 -3.22 9.35 0.95
C THR A 90 -2.92 10.69 0.26
N PRO A 91 -3.03 11.83 0.97
CA PRO A 91 -2.58 13.12 0.45
C PRO A 91 -1.10 13.07 0.08
N ASP A 92 -0.66 14.00 -0.75
CA ASP A 92 0.74 14.18 -1.12
C ASP A 92 1.29 15.42 -0.41
N PHE A 93 2.40 15.24 0.32
CA PHE A 93 3.15 16.32 0.94
C PHE A 93 4.54 16.51 0.33
N TRP A 94 4.90 15.67 -0.65
CA TRP A 94 6.18 15.79 -1.33
C TRP A 94 6.25 17.10 -2.15
N GLY A 95 7.41 17.75 -2.09
CA GLY A 95 7.61 19.03 -2.77
C GLY A 95 7.03 20.26 -2.07
N THR A 96 6.22 20.07 -1.00
CA THR A 96 5.66 21.18 -0.21
C THR A 96 6.32 21.30 1.16
N GLN A 97 6.21 20.28 2.00
CA GLN A 97 6.80 20.23 3.33
C GLN A 97 8.08 19.37 3.37
N PHE A 98 8.17 18.38 2.49
CA PHE A 98 9.29 17.45 2.38
C PHE A 98 9.90 17.53 0.99
N THR A 99 11.19 17.82 0.93
CA THR A 99 11.89 18.04 -0.35
C THR A 99 13.15 17.21 -0.51
N LYS A 100 13.62 16.59 0.57
CA LYS A 100 14.85 15.81 0.57
C LYS A 100 14.52 14.32 0.60
N LEU A 101 15.23 13.53 -0.20
CA LEU A 101 15.03 12.08 -0.28
C LEU A 101 15.13 11.38 1.09
N GLN A 102 15.98 11.87 1.97
CA GLN A 102 16.11 11.37 3.35
C GLN A 102 14.88 11.60 4.23
N ASP A 103 13.90 12.40 3.77
CA ASP A 103 12.66 12.66 4.48
C ASP A 103 11.51 11.74 4.00
N ALA A 104 11.79 10.77 3.11
CA ALA A 104 10.76 9.93 2.48
C ALA A 104 9.93 9.15 3.52
N ASP A 105 10.58 8.53 4.49
CA ASP A 105 9.90 7.78 5.56
C ASP A 105 8.96 8.69 6.36
N MET A 106 9.45 9.88 6.72
CA MET A 106 8.69 10.86 7.47
C MET A 106 7.51 11.40 6.65
N CYS A 107 7.73 11.76 5.39
CA CYS A 107 6.68 12.21 4.48
C CYS A 107 5.56 11.17 4.38
N ARG A 108 5.90 9.91 4.11
CA ARG A 108 4.97 8.81 4.01
C ARG A 108 4.21 8.58 5.32
N GLY A 109 4.91 8.59 6.47
CA GLY A 109 4.30 8.48 7.79
C GLY A 109 3.27 9.59 8.06
N PHE A 110 3.60 10.84 7.73
CA PHE A 110 2.69 11.98 7.88
C PHE A 110 1.48 11.89 6.95
N GLU A 111 1.63 11.43 5.71
CA GLU A 111 0.52 11.21 4.77
C GLU A 111 -0.50 10.22 5.34
N VAL A 112 -0.02 9.11 5.88
CA VAL A 112 -0.87 8.08 6.51
C VAL A 112 -1.56 8.66 7.75
N LEU A 113 -0.83 9.31 8.66
CA LEU A 113 -1.39 9.91 9.87
C LEU A 113 -2.45 10.98 9.54
N LYS A 114 -2.19 11.81 8.53
CA LYS A 114 -3.16 12.82 8.08
C LYS A 114 -4.45 12.18 7.60
N TYR A 115 -4.35 11.09 6.83
CA TYR A 115 -5.51 10.37 6.34
C TYR A 115 -6.31 9.72 7.49
N ILE A 116 -5.62 9.05 8.41
CA ILE A 116 -6.22 8.44 9.62
C ILE A 116 -6.99 9.48 10.43
N HIS A 117 -6.35 10.61 10.72
CA HIS A 117 -6.97 11.68 11.50
C HIS A 117 -8.18 12.30 10.78
N GLN A 118 -8.06 12.55 9.46
CA GLN A 118 -9.13 13.17 8.67
C GLN A 118 -10.39 12.31 8.62
N TYR A 119 -10.24 10.98 8.55
CA TYR A 119 -11.35 10.03 8.42
C TYR A 119 -11.64 9.26 9.71
N GLN A 120 -10.94 9.57 10.80
CA GLN A 120 -11.09 8.96 12.13
C GLN A 120 -11.02 7.42 12.07
N ILE A 121 -10.00 6.90 11.36
CA ILE A 121 -9.83 5.46 11.17
C ILE A 121 -9.24 4.86 12.44
N GLU A 122 -9.97 3.92 13.05
CA GLU A 122 -9.57 3.30 14.32
C GLU A 122 -8.81 1.99 14.12
N ARG A 123 -9.17 1.22 13.08
CA ARG A 123 -8.59 -0.11 12.83
C ARG A 123 -7.90 -0.12 11.47
N TYR A 124 -6.58 -0.12 11.49
CA TYR A 124 -5.79 -0.07 10.26
C TYR A 124 -4.45 -0.79 10.40
N ALA A 125 -3.90 -1.23 9.26
CA ALA A 125 -2.52 -1.64 9.11
C ALA A 125 -1.88 -0.88 7.96
N ALA A 126 -0.63 -0.45 8.13
CA ALA A 126 0.19 0.12 7.05
C ALA A 126 1.27 -0.89 6.63
N VAL A 127 1.51 -0.99 5.33
CA VAL A 127 2.49 -1.91 4.73
C VAL A 127 3.34 -1.16 3.73
N ASP A 128 4.63 -1.08 3.98
CA ASP A 128 5.58 -0.29 3.20
C ASP A 128 6.99 -0.90 3.30
N ASP A 129 7.90 -0.59 2.39
CA ASP A 129 9.31 -0.93 2.50
C ASP A 129 10.10 0.15 3.28
N LEU A 130 9.62 1.40 3.28
CA LEU A 130 10.12 2.47 4.12
C LEU A 130 9.93 2.17 5.62
N ASP A 131 10.65 2.83 6.50
CA ASP A 131 10.50 2.63 7.94
C ASP A 131 9.50 3.61 8.56
N LEU A 132 8.26 3.21 8.67
CA LEU A 132 7.19 4.00 9.27
C LEU A 132 6.99 3.75 10.78
N ASN A 133 7.82 2.91 11.42
CA ASN A 133 7.72 2.61 12.85
C ASN A 133 7.68 3.85 13.75
N PRO A 134 8.47 4.92 13.53
CA PRO A 134 8.43 6.08 14.40
C PRO A 134 7.05 6.75 14.50
N TRP A 135 6.18 6.54 13.51
CA TRP A 135 4.86 7.19 13.42
C TRP A 135 3.68 6.23 13.62
N LEU A 136 3.84 4.94 13.27
CA LEU A 136 2.73 3.99 13.19
C LEU A 136 2.90 2.75 14.08
N ILE A 137 3.86 2.74 14.98
CA ILE A 137 4.34 1.70 15.92
C ILE A 137 3.61 0.34 15.81
N ASP A 138 2.44 0.21 16.44
CA ASP A 138 1.70 -1.06 16.52
C ASP A 138 0.84 -1.38 15.28
N HIS A 139 0.80 -0.49 14.31
CA HIS A 139 -0.05 -0.58 13.13
C HIS A 139 0.74 -0.69 11.82
N PHE A 140 2.05 -0.96 11.91
CA PHE A 140 2.93 -0.99 10.76
C PHE A 140 3.59 -2.36 10.58
N VAL A 141 3.67 -2.81 9.33
CA VAL A 141 4.38 -4.02 8.93
C VAL A 141 5.33 -3.68 7.78
N ARG A 142 6.63 -3.68 8.06
CA ARG A 142 7.65 -3.38 7.08
C ARG A 142 7.97 -4.57 6.18
N CYS A 143 8.04 -4.34 4.86
CA CYS A 143 8.61 -5.24 3.87
C CYS A 143 10.10 -4.95 3.70
N THR A 144 10.96 -5.58 4.50
CA THR A 144 12.40 -5.28 4.57
C THR A 144 13.22 -5.83 3.41
N HIS A 145 12.66 -6.73 2.59
CA HIS A 145 13.36 -7.39 1.50
C HIS A 145 12.68 -7.10 0.16
N SER A 146 13.27 -6.24 -0.64
CA SER A 146 12.74 -5.82 -1.95
C SER A 146 12.51 -6.99 -2.95
N THR A 147 13.21 -8.12 -2.77
CA THR A 147 12.99 -9.33 -3.57
C THR A 147 11.76 -10.14 -3.14
N GLU A 148 11.27 -9.91 -1.95
CA GLU A 148 10.19 -10.68 -1.33
C GLU A 148 8.88 -9.87 -1.20
N GLY A 149 8.99 -8.60 -0.83
CA GLY A 149 7.82 -7.76 -0.65
C GLY A 149 6.79 -8.36 0.31
N LEU A 150 5.52 -8.27 -0.03
CA LEU A 150 4.41 -8.76 0.80
C LEU A 150 4.43 -10.27 1.09
N LYS A 151 5.14 -11.06 0.27
CA LYS A 151 5.24 -12.53 0.45
C LYS A 151 6.29 -12.96 1.49
N GLN A 152 6.96 -12.01 2.17
CA GLN A 152 7.87 -12.34 3.27
C GLN A 152 7.17 -13.15 4.35
N SER A 153 7.94 -14.05 4.96
CA SER A 153 7.46 -14.85 6.11
C SER A 153 6.90 -13.95 7.21
N ASN A 154 5.75 -14.33 7.77
CA ASN A 154 5.04 -13.66 8.86
C ASN A 154 4.47 -12.26 8.56
N VAL A 155 4.63 -11.71 7.35
CA VAL A 155 4.06 -10.39 7.00
C VAL A 155 2.54 -10.46 6.99
N LYS A 156 1.97 -11.44 6.30
CA LYS A 156 0.50 -11.65 6.26
C LYS A 156 -0.09 -11.82 7.66
N GLU A 157 0.51 -12.66 8.48
CA GLU A 157 0.04 -12.96 9.83
C GLU A 157 0.03 -11.71 10.72
N LYS A 158 1.08 -10.88 10.62
CA LYS A 158 1.15 -9.59 11.33
C LYS A 158 0.05 -8.63 10.88
N ILE A 159 -0.16 -8.49 9.57
CA ILE A 159 -1.22 -7.63 9.03
C ILE A 159 -2.59 -8.08 9.52
N LEU A 160 -2.89 -9.38 9.41
CA LEU A 160 -4.17 -9.93 9.87
C LEU A 160 -4.37 -9.73 11.38
N LYS A 161 -3.32 -9.91 12.19
CA LYS A 161 -3.38 -9.66 13.64
C LYS A 161 -3.73 -8.21 13.98
N ILE A 162 -3.28 -7.25 13.17
CA ILE A 162 -3.58 -5.83 13.37
C ILE A 162 -5.02 -5.51 12.93
N LEU A 163 -5.47 -6.12 11.81
CA LEU A 163 -6.76 -5.80 11.20
C LEU A 163 -7.95 -6.52 11.85
N MET A 164 -7.73 -7.59 12.60
CA MET A 164 -8.78 -8.42 13.20
C MET A 164 -8.85 -8.25 14.71
#